data_766cabb4ea8e42b50e229286f2147a86
#
_entry.id   766cabb4ea8e42b50e229286f2147a86
#
_cell.length_a   1.000
_cell.length_b   1.000
_cell.length_c   1.000
_cell.angle_alpha   90.00
_cell.angle_beta   90.00
_cell.angle_gamma   90.00
#
_symmetry.space_group_name_H-M   'P 1'
#
loop_
_entity.id
_entity.type
_entity.pdbx_description
1 polymer ?
#
loop_
_entity_poly.entity_id
_entity_poly.type
_entity_poly.pdbx_seq_one_letter_code
_entity_poly.pdbx_strand_id
1 'polypeptide(L)'
;MSIMNKEQISILTAPFLHHTFAYGLDSIEANGFRSIELWGASPHFCLDDDTPEGHTARIREINQMLKDRGLKMTVFHPEQCRQYPINIASPIPYVRNYSINMMKQYLEDTAAFETDKMMLHPGWEYVDSPSEDNFLRLVESVQILSEKAEELGIVMVMEEMSAADSLFARDLSHLEKLIKSVNSPWVKAGLDLIQAENNAETISDFCSRLGLPAHVHFADRKEGYAALGKGDFAFAGRLEELEQLGYKDTISLSLWGADFYKDPDEALRACADWFRFRS
;
A
#
# COMPACT_ATOMS: atom_id res chain seq x y z
N MET A 1 26.03 -0.14 12.47
CA MET A 1 24.59 0.07 12.59
C MET A 1 23.97 -0.40 11.29
N SER A 2 23.21 -1.50 11.30
CA SER A 2 22.52 -1.96 10.11
C SER A 2 21.27 -1.11 9.98
N ILE A 3 21.29 -0.10 9.15
CA ILE A 3 20.06 0.51 8.62
C ILE A 3 19.59 -0.44 7.54
N MET A 4 18.30 -0.75 7.49
CA MET A 4 17.70 -1.61 6.47
C MET A 4 18.40 -1.47 5.11
N ASN A 5 18.84 -2.59 4.57
CA ASN A 5 19.56 -2.61 3.30
C ASN A 5 18.62 -2.09 2.19
N LYS A 6 19.16 -1.35 1.24
CA LYS A 6 18.43 -0.85 0.07
C LYS A 6 17.67 -1.97 -0.68
N GLU A 7 18.12 -3.21 -0.59
CA GLU A 7 17.43 -4.39 -1.13
C GLU A 7 16.09 -4.69 -0.44
N GLN A 8 15.86 -4.17 0.77
CA GLN A 8 14.60 -4.29 1.50
C GLN A 8 13.63 -3.16 1.16
N ILE A 9 14.08 -2.17 0.35
CA ILE A 9 13.23 -1.03 -0.02
C ILE A 9 12.50 -1.35 -1.32
N SER A 10 11.19 -1.31 -1.25
CA SER A 10 10.28 -1.34 -2.39
C SER A 10 9.87 0.08 -2.76
N ILE A 11 9.61 0.34 -4.02
CA ILE A 11 9.19 1.66 -4.49
C ILE A 11 7.73 1.61 -4.91
N LEU A 12 6.89 2.40 -4.22
CA LEU A 12 5.52 2.63 -4.66
C LEU A 12 5.52 3.38 -5.98
N THR A 13 4.85 2.84 -7.00
CA THR A 13 4.89 3.38 -8.37
C THR A 13 3.98 4.58 -8.61
N ALA A 14 3.20 5.00 -7.61
CA ALA A 14 2.28 6.15 -7.73
C ALA A 14 2.91 7.44 -8.26
N PRO A 15 4.14 7.85 -7.89
CA PRO A 15 4.79 9.04 -8.45
C PRO A 15 4.96 9.02 -9.96
N PHE A 16 5.02 7.83 -10.55
CA PHE A 16 5.25 7.65 -11.99
C PHE A 16 3.96 7.62 -12.82
N LEU A 17 2.80 7.81 -12.22
CA LEU A 17 1.51 7.63 -12.89
C LEU A 17 1.32 8.52 -14.14
N HIS A 18 1.98 9.68 -14.19
CA HIS A 18 1.94 10.58 -15.36
C HIS A 18 3.06 10.28 -16.39
N HIS A 19 3.82 9.22 -16.19
CA HIS A 19 4.86 8.73 -17.09
C HIS A 19 4.50 7.33 -17.58
N THR A 20 5.16 6.85 -18.62
CA THR A 20 5.00 5.44 -19.02
C THR A 20 5.49 4.51 -17.92
N PHE A 21 4.86 3.37 -17.77
CA PHE A 21 5.27 2.38 -16.76
C PHE A 21 6.72 1.93 -16.96
N ALA A 22 7.15 1.78 -18.23
CA ALA A 22 8.54 1.47 -18.57
C ALA A 22 9.52 2.51 -18.03
N TYR A 23 9.23 3.80 -18.19
CA TYR A 23 10.07 4.89 -17.64
C TYR A 23 10.20 4.77 -16.10
N GLY A 24 9.08 4.50 -15.41
CA GLY A 24 9.11 4.31 -13.96
C GLY A 24 10.01 3.15 -13.52
N LEU A 25 9.91 2.02 -14.21
CA LEU A 25 10.75 0.85 -13.93
C LEU A 25 12.23 1.10 -14.25
N ASP A 26 12.54 1.78 -15.37
CA ASP A 26 13.90 2.15 -15.74
C ASP A 26 14.53 3.08 -14.68
N SER A 27 13.76 4.05 -14.19
CA SER A 27 14.21 4.95 -13.11
C SER A 27 14.48 4.20 -11.81
N ILE A 28 13.59 3.26 -11.41
CA ILE A 28 13.75 2.45 -10.20
C ILE A 28 15.01 1.59 -10.28
N GLU A 29 15.23 0.90 -11.41
CA GLU A 29 16.42 0.09 -11.66
C GLU A 29 17.70 0.92 -11.66
N ALA A 30 17.72 2.03 -12.40
CA ALA A 30 18.88 2.93 -12.53
C ALA A 30 19.30 3.54 -11.17
N ASN A 31 18.35 3.81 -10.29
CA ASN A 31 18.62 4.27 -8.93
C ASN A 31 19.00 3.11 -7.98
N GLY A 32 19.07 1.88 -8.48
CA GLY A 32 19.60 0.69 -7.79
C GLY A 32 18.61 0.06 -6.81
N PHE A 33 17.33 0.34 -6.92
CA PHE A 33 16.27 -0.42 -6.22
C PHE A 33 15.95 -1.70 -6.98
N ARG A 34 15.39 -2.70 -6.29
CA ARG A 34 15.14 -4.03 -6.86
C ARG A 34 13.72 -4.52 -6.65
N SER A 35 12.87 -3.73 -6.02
CA SER A 35 11.47 -4.08 -5.76
C SER A 35 10.54 -2.91 -5.96
N ILE A 36 9.32 -3.24 -6.34
CA ILE A 36 8.22 -2.29 -6.48
C ILE A 36 7.02 -2.72 -5.64
N GLU A 37 6.25 -1.72 -5.21
CA GLU A 37 4.85 -1.83 -4.89
C GLU A 37 4.07 -1.23 -6.05
N LEU A 38 3.29 -2.05 -6.76
CA LEU A 38 2.52 -1.57 -7.90
C LEU A 38 1.30 -0.81 -7.44
N TRP A 39 1.25 0.50 -7.72
CA TRP A 39 0.02 1.27 -7.63
C TRP A 39 -0.89 0.94 -8.80
N GLY A 40 -1.96 0.21 -8.50
CA GLY A 40 -2.92 -0.29 -9.48
C GLY A 40 -3.93 0.75 -9.89
N ALA A 41 -3.49 1.74 -10.67
CA ALA A 41 -4.33 2.80 -11.22
C ALA A 41 -4.05 2.97 -12.72
N SER A 42 -5.05 3.43 -13.47
CA SER A 42 -4.89 3.85 -14.86
C SER A 42 -3.87 5.01 -14.95
N PRO A 43 -2.96 5.03 -15.94
CA PRO A 43 -2.87 4.13 -17.09
C PRO A 43 -1.90 2.95 -16.90
N HIS A 44 -1.36 2.72 -15.71
CA HIS A 44 -0.39 1.65 -15.49
C HIS A 44 -1.07 0.29 -15.40
N PHE A 45 -2.09 0.17 -14.57
CA PHE A 45 -2.88 -1.05 -14.42
C PHE A 45 -4.21 -0.76 -13.70
N CYS A 46 -5.33 -1.05 -14.35
CA CYS A 46 -6.65 -0.99 -13.75
C CYS A 46 -7.55 -2.02 -14.44
N LEU A 47 -8.52 -2.60 -13.72
CA LEU A 47 -9.48 -3.56 -14.29
C LEU A 47 -10.30 -2.97 -15.43
N ASP A 48 -10.61 -1.67 -15.34
CA ASP A 48 -11.47 -1.00 -16.32
C ASP A 48 -10.69 -0.45 -17.53
N ASP A 49 -9.36 -0.64 -17.58
CA ASP A 49 -8.53 -0.13 -18.69
C ASP A 49 -8.64 -0.99 -19.97
N ASP A 50 -9.09 -2.25 -19.87
CA ASP A 50 -9.05 -3.18 -21.00
C ASP A 50 -10.17 -4.25 -20.95
N THR A 51 -10.25 -5.05 -22.02
CA THR A 51 -11.06 -6.27 -22.04
C THR A 51 -10.44 -7.34 -21.13
N PRO A 52 -11.19 -8.40 -20.75
CA PRO A 52 -10.62 -9.49 -19.94
C PRO A 52 -9.37 -10.14 -20.54
N GLU A 53 -9.32 -10.29 -21.88
CA GLU A 53 -8.15 -10.80 -22.58
C GLU A 53 -6.99 -9.82 -22.55
N GLY A 54 -7.25 -8.53 -22.76
CA GLY A 54 -6.28 -7.44 -22.67
C GLY A 54 -5.73 -7.31 -21.26
N HIS A 55 -6.59 -7.38 -20.24
CA HIS A 55 -6.20 -7.38 -18.84
C HIS A 55 -5.21 -8.51 -18.51
N THR A 56 -5.51 -9.75 -18.90
CA THR A 56 -4.59 -10.88 -18.72
C THR A 56 -3.28 -10.69 -19.48
N ALA A 57 -3.32 -10.11 -20.69
CA ALA A 57 -2.12 -9.80 -21.46
C ALA A 57 -1.27 -8.73 -20.77
N ARG A 58 -1.90 -7.71 -20.18
CA ARG A 58 -1.22 -6.65 -19.44
C ARG A 58 -0.48 -7.16 -18.20
N ILE A 59 -1.06 -8.10 -17.45
CA ILE A 59 -0.37 -8.74 -16.31
C ILE A 59 0.91 -9.44 -16.80
N ARG A 60 0.83 -10.21 -17.89
CA ARG A 60 2.01 -10.89 -18.47
C ARG A 60 3.08 -9.89 -18.94
N GLU A 61 2.66 -8.78 -19.55
CA GLU A 61 3.54 -7.71 -19.98
C GLU A 61 4.27 -7.09 -18.79
N ILE A 62 3.55 -6.74 -17.72
CA ILE A 62 4.13 -6.18 -16.48
C ILE A 62 5.14 -7.16 -15.88
N ASN A 63 4.78 -8.43 -15.73
CA ASN A 63 5.70 -9.45 -15.21
C ASN A 63 6.96 -9.58 -16.07
N GLN A 64 6.84 -9.53 -17.40
CA GLN A 64 7.99 -9.56 -18.30
C GLN A 64 8.85 -8.31 -18.15
N MET A 65 8.24 -7.12 -18.08
CA MET A 65 8.97 -5.85 -17.88
C MET A 65 9.75 -5.84 -16.56
N LEU A 66 9.21 -6.39 -15.49
CA LEU A 66 9.89 -6.55 -14.20
C LEU A 66 11.06 -7.52 -14.32
N LYS A 67 10.84 -8.68 -14.93
CA LYS A 67 11.86 -9.72 -15.13
C LYS A 67 13.04 -9.21 -15.95
N ASP A 68 12.78 -8.48 -17.04
CA ASP A 68 13.81 -7.93 -17.92
C ASP A 68 14.75 -6.94 -17.20
N ARG A 69 14.28 -6.33 -16.09
CA ARG A 69 15.03 -5.40 -15.25
C ARG A 69 15.53 -6.00 -13.93
N GLY A 70 15.27 -7.28 -13.67
CA GLY A 70 15.60 -7.91 -12.39
C GLY A 70 14.87 -7.28 -11.21
N LEU A 71 13.67 -6.73 -11.45
CA LEU A 71 12.79 -6.17 -10.42
C LEU A 71 11.80 -7.23 -9.93
N LYS A 72 11.32 -7.08 -8.69
CA LYS A 72 10.27 -7.91 -8.08
C LYS A 72 9.10 -7.03 -7.64
N MET A 73 7.89 -7.53 -7.78
CA MET A 73 6.73 -6.95 -7.11
C MET A 73 6.62 -7.55 -5.71
N THR A 74 6.56 -6.70 -4.69
CA THR A 74 6.42 -7.13 -3.29
C THR A 74 5.02 -6.94 -2.76
N VAL A 75 4.28 -5.99 -3.32
CA VAL A 75 2.90 -5.68 -2.94
C VAL A 75 2.16 -5.19 -4.18
N PHE A 76 0.93 -5.64 -4.34
CA PHE A 76 -0.02 -5.02 -5.25
C PHE A 76 -0.95 -4.09 -4.46
N HIS A 77 -1.04 -2.85 -4.88
CA HIS A 77 -1.81 -1.81 -4.22
C HIS A 77 -2.86 -1.21 -5.18
N PRO A 78 -4.04 -1.86 -5.36
CA PRO A 78 -5.07 -1.34 -6.23
C PRO A 78 -5.61 0.00 -5.69
N GLU A 79 -5.78 0.98 -6.57
CA GLU A 79 -6.44 2.25 -6.25
C GLU A 79 -7.90 1.99 -5.85
N GLN A 80 -8.29 2.47 -4.69
CA GLN A 80 -9.64 2.27 -4.15
C GLN A 80 -10.24 3.56 -3.57
N CYS A 81 -9.40 4.56 -3.27
CA CYS A 81 -9.84 5.77 -2.58
C CYS A 81 -10.52 6.76 -3.51
N ARG A 82 -10.12 6.79 -4.77
CA ARG A 82 -10.51 7.83 -5.75
C ARG A 82 -11.23 7.29 -6.97
N GLN A 83 -11.33 5.98 -7.10
CA GLN A 83 -12.13 5.33 -8.14
C GLN A 83 -13.54 5.09 -7.62
N TYR A 84 -14.45 5.97 -7.96
CA TYR A 84 -15.87 5.76 -7.67
C TYR A 84 -16.51 4.92 -8.79
N PRO A 85 -17.38 3.97 -8.49
CA PRO A 85 -18.08 3.76 -7.20
C PRO A 85 -17.46 2.71 -6.25
N ILE A 86 -16.14 2.53 -6.19
CA ILE A 86 -15.52 1.51 -5.34
C ILE A 86 -15.64 1.89 -3.86
N ASN A 87 -16.41 1.10 -3.09
CA ASN A 87 -16.50 1.22 -1.65
C ASN A 87 -17.09 -0.08 -1.05
N ILE A 88 -16.25 -0.90 -0.44
CA ILE A 88 -16.65 -2.17 0.18
C ILE A 88 -17.51 -2.00 1.44
N ALA A 89 -17.58 -0.79 2.01
CA ALA A 89 -18.43 -0.44 3.15
C ALA A 89 -19.76 0.21 2.72
N SER A 90 -20.00 0.38 1.42
CA SER A 90 -21.15 1.13 0.91
C SER A 90 -22.49 0.65 1.47
N PRO A 91 -23.36 1.57 1.93
CA PRO A 91 -24.75 1.23 2.29
C PRO A 91 -25.61 0.87 1.07
N ILE A 92 -25.14 1.13 -0.15
CA ILE A 92 -25.83 0.80 -1.39
C ILE A 92 -25.42 -0.62 -1.80
N PRO A 93 -26.32 -1.63 -1.74
CA PRO A 93 -25.95 -3.03 -1.97
C PRO A 93 -25.29 -3.28 -3.32
N TYR A 94 -25.74 -2.60 -4.38
CA TYR A 94 -25.14 -2.75 -5.71
C TYR A 94 -23.67 -2.30 -5.72
N VAL A 95 -23.37 -1.12 -5.15
CA VAL A 95 -22.01 -0.58 -5.08
C VAL A 95 -21.11 -1.49 -4.24
N ARG A 96 -21.60 -1.93 -3.09
CA ARG A 96 -20.85 -2.85 -2.22
C ARG A 96 -20.50 -4.15 -2.92
N ASN A 97 -21.51 -4.80 -3.56
CA ASN A 97 -21.29 -6.05 -4.27
C ASN A 97 -20.34 -5.90 -5.48
N TYR A 98 -20.48 -4.80 -6.22
CA TYR A 98 -19.55 -4.45 -7.29
C TYR A 98 -18.11 -4.33 -6.76
N SER A 99 -17.94 -3.60 -5.67
CA SER A 99 -16.63 -3.38 -5.03
C SER A 99 -16.01 -4.68 -4.53
N ILE A 100 -16.80 -5.56 -3.88
CA ILE A 100 -16.33 -6.88 -3.44
C ILE A 100 -15.88 -7.72 -4.63
N ASN A 101 -16.65 -7.75 -5.72
CA ASN A 101 -16.28 -8.53 -6.89
C ASN A 101 -15.01 -8.00 -7.57
N MET A 102 -14.84 -6.68 -7.63
CA MET A 102 -13.62 -6.05 -8.13
C MET A 102 -12.40 -6.42 -7.27
N MET A 103 -12.54 -6.37 -5.93
CA MET A 103 -11.46 -6.78 -5.04
C MET A 103 -11.13 -8.28 -5.13
N LYS A 104 -12.12 -9.14 -5.39
CA LYS A 104 -11.86 -10.56 -5.66
C LYS A 104 -11.03 -10.77 -6.93
N GLN A 105 -11.30 -10.00 -7.98
CA GLN A 105 -10.48 -10.02 -9.20
C GLN A 105 -9.05 -9.51 -8.91
N TYR A 106 -8.90 -8.42 -8.16
CA TYR A 106 -7.59 -7.93 -7.77
C TYR A 106 -6.80 -8.91 -6.87
N LEU A 107 -7.47 -9.76 -6.09
CA LEU A 107 -6.80 -10.87 -5.40
C LEU A 107 -6.26 -11.92 -6.40
N GLU A 108 -7.03 -12.26 -7.45
CA GLU A 108 -6.56 -13.13 -8.54
C GLU A 108 -5.38 -12.50 -9.29
N ASP A 109 -5.45 -11.19 -9.56
CA ASP A 109 -4.36 -10.45 -10.20
C ASP A 109 -3.10 -10.43 -9.32
N THR A 110 -3.26 -10.29 -8.00
CA THR A 110 -2.15 -10.35 -7.03
C THR A 110 -1.39 -11.67 -7.15
N ALA A 111 -2.12 -12.79 -7.20
CA ALA A 111 -1.51 -14.10 -7.43
C ALA A 111 -0.85 -14.19 -8.82
N ALA A 112 -1.47 -13.62 -9.86
CA ALA A 112 -0.93 -13.60 -11.21
C ALA A 112 0.30 -12.70 -11.37
N PHE A 113 0.46 -11.69 -10.51
CA PHE A 113 1.69 -10.89 -10.38
C PHE A 113 2.81 -11.57 -9.59
N GLU A 114 2.58 -12.80 -9.12
CA GLU A 114 3.55 -13.58 -8.33
C GLU A 114 3.95 -12.89 -7.01
N THR A 115 3.03 -12.11 -6.40
CA THR A 115 3.17 -11.54 -5.07
C THR A 115 2.12 -12.09 -4.12
N ASP A 116 2.39 -12.08 -2.82
CA ASP A 116 1.54 -12.64 -1.78
C ASP A 116 0.86 -11.59 -0.90
N LYS A 117 0.98 -10.30 -1.27
CA LYS A 117 0.40 -9.20 -0.52
C LYS A 117 -0.40 -8.25 -1.41
N MET A 118 -1.58 -7.88 -0.93
CA MET A 118 -2.43 -6.86 -1.53
C MET A 118 -2.84 -5.82 -0.49
N MET A 119 -2.65 -4.54 -0.78
CA MET A 119 -3.24 -3.48 0.05
C MET A 119 -4.75 -3.43 -0.14
N LEU A 120 -5.48 -3.29 0.97
CA LEU A 120 -6.94 -3.19 0.97
C LEU A 120 -7.37 -1.93 1.73
N HIS A 121 -8.00 -1.01 1.03
CA HIS A 121 -8.60 0.17 1.63
C HIS A 121 -9.93 -0.21 2.33
N PRO A 122 -10.19 0.29 3.56
CA PRO A 122 -11.40 -0.09 4.32
C PRO A 122 -12.70 0.51 3.76
N GLY A 123 -12.63 1.32 2.72
CA GLY A 123 -13.77 2.08 2.24
C GLY A 123 -14.06 3.30 3.12
N TRP A 124 -15.21 3.92 2.91
CA TRP A 124 -15.60 5.14 3.59
C TRP A 124 -17.08 5.15 3.95
N GLU A 125 -17.45 5.97 4.92
CA GLU A 125 -18.82 6.22 5.37
C GLU A 125 -19.14 7.72 5.38
N TYR A 126 -20.42 8.05 5.55
CA TYR A 126 -20.83 9.44 5.68
C TYR A 126 -20.31 10.04 6.99
N VAL A 127 -19.60 11.15 6.91
CA VAL A 127 -19.02 11.85 8.06
C VAL A 127 -20.09 12.38 9.03
N ASP A 128 -21.22 12.78 8.48
CA ASP A 128 -22.38 13.30 9.24
C ASP A 128 -23.33 12.20 9.71
N SER A 129 -23.09 10.95 9.32
CA SER A 129 -23.93 9.80 9.70
C SER A 129 -23.11 8.50 9.89
N PRO A 130 -22.07 8.53 10.73
CA PRO A 130 -21.32 7.31 11.04
C PRO A 130 -22.23 6.34 11.82
N SER A 131 -22.10 5.04 11.56
CA SER A 131 -22.93 4.05 12.24
C SER A 131 -22.24 2.70 12.42
N GLU A 132 -22.63 1.98 13.45
CA GLU A 132 -22.17 0.60 13.67
C GLU A 132 -22.59 -0.33 12.53
N ASP A 133 -23.73 -0.09 11.88
CA ASP A 133 -24.17 -0.86 10.72
C ASP A 133 -23.23 -0.68 9.52
N ASN A 134 -22.65 0.52 9.36
CA ASN A 134 -21.62 0.76 8.33
C ASN A 134 -20.36 -0.06 8.63
N PHE A 135 -19.93 -0.05 9.89
CA PHE A 135 -18.79 -0.83 10.35
C PHE A 135 -19.02 -2.34 10.16
N LEU A 136 -20.18 -2.86 10.54
CA LEU A 136 -20.53 -4.28 10.38
C LEU A 136 -20.57 -4.69 8.91
N ARG A 137 -21.07 -3.84 8.02
CA ARG A 137 -21.00 -4.08 6.56
C ARG A 137 -19.57 -4.18 6.04
N LEU A 138 -18.68 -3.30 6.53
CA LEU A 138 -17.25 -3.38 6.18
C LEU A 138 -16.68 -4.71 6.67
N VAL A 139 -16.87 -5.07 7.92
CA VAL A 139 -16.36 -6.33 8.50
C VAL A 139 -16.82 -7.53 7.67
N GLU A 140 -18.11 -7.61 7.33
CA GLU A 140 -18.66 -8.68 6.49
C GLU A 140 -18.02 -8.70 5.09
N SER A 141 -17.81 -7.53 4.47
CA SER A 141 -17.17 -7.44 3.14
C SER A 141 -15.73 -7.96 3.19
N VAL A 142 -14.97 -7.57 4.22
CA VAL A 142 -13.58 -8.02 4.39
C VAL A 142 -13.52 -9.52 4.70
N GLN A 143 -14.46 -10.06 5.46
CA GLN A 143 -14.57 -11.51 5.70
C GLN A 143 -14.83 -12.28 4.41
N ILE A 144 -15.74 -11.81 3.55
CA ILE A 144 -15.99 -12.41 2.21
C ILE A 144 -14.72 -12.37 1.34
N LEU A 145 -13.96 -11.29 1.41
CA LEU A 145 -12.69 -11.17 0.68
C LEU A 145 -11.62 -12.07 1.29
N SER A 146 -11.61 -12.26 2.61
CA SER A 146 -10.61 -13.08 3.28
C SER A 146 -10.73 -14.57 2.94
N GLU A 147 -11.93 -15.07 2.62
CA GLU A 147 -12.14 -16.42 2.09
C GLU A 147 -11.41 -16.60 0.74
N LYS A 148 -11.53 -15.61 -0.15
CA LYS A 148 -10.82 -15.63 -1.44
C LYS A 148 -9.31 -15.46 -1.27
N ALA A 149 -8.89 -14.62 -0.34
CA ALA A 149 -7.48 -14.44 -0.01
C ALA A 149 -6.84 -15.73 0.52
N GLU A 150 -7.56 -16.50 1.36
CA GLU A 150 -7.14 -17.82 1.84
C GLU A 150 -6.96 -18.82 0.70
N GLU A 151 -7.92 -18.90 -0.24
CA GLU A 151 -7.85 -19.77 -1.42
C GLU A 151 -6.58 -19.52 -2.25
N LEU A 152 -6.14 -18.26 -2.34
CA LEU A 152 -5.02 -17.82 -3.16
C LEU A 152 -3.70 -17.72 -2.38
N GLY A 153 -3.73 -17.83 -1.04
CA GLY A 153 -2.56 -17.63 -0.18
C GLY A 153 -2.10 -16.17 -0.12
N ILE A 154 -3.01 -15.21 -0.30
CA ILE A 154 -2.71 -13.76 -0.32
C ILE A 154 -3.03 -13.14 1.04
N VAL A 155 -2.13 -12.33 1.57
CA VAL A 155 -2.38 -11.50 2.73
C VAL A 155 -2.93 -10.13 2.29
N MET A 156 -4.14 -9.80 2.71
CA MET A 156 -4.68 -8.46 2.59
C MET A 156 -4.14 -7.59 3.73
N VAL A 157 -3.53 -6.47 3.38
CA VAL A 157 -2.96 -5.52 4.34
C VAL A 157 -3.82 -4.28 4.41
N MET A 158 -4.25 -3.94 5.61
CA MET A 158 -5.01 -2.71 5.89
C MET A 158 -4.19 -1.82 6.82
N GLU A 159 -4.08 -0.55 6.52
CA GLU A 159 -3.31 0.41 7.29
C GLU A 159 -4.15 1.58 7.77
N GLU A 160 -3.56 2.40 8.63
CA GLU A 160 -4.17 3.66 9.03
C GLU A 160 -4.28 4.61 7.84
N MET A 161 -5.44 5.26 7.77
CA MET A 161 -5.78 6.22 6.72
C MET A 161 -6.00 7.60 7.34
N SER A 162 -5.84 8.64 6.53
CA SER A 162 -6.31 9.95 6.98
C SER A 162 -7.83 9.91 7.26
N ALA A 163 -8.29 10.69 8.23
CA ALA A 163 -9.73 10.79 8.51
C ALA A 163 -10.54 11.34 7.31
N ALA A 164 -9.87 11.97 6.33
CA ALA A 164 -10.50 12.43 5.10
C ALA A 164 -10.73 11.28 4.11
N ASP A 165 -9.92 10.21 4.17
CA ASP A 165 -10.02 9.06 3.29
C ASP A 165 -10.90 7.96 3.91
N SER A 166 -10.76 7.69 5.21
CA SER A 166 -11.59 6.69 5.91
C SER A 166 -11.68 6.93 7.40
N LEU A 167 -12.92 6.93 7.94
CA LEU A 167 -13.15 6.97 9.37
C LEU A 167 -12.94 5.60 10.05
N PHE A 168 -12.97 4.50 9.28
CA PHE A 168 -12.87 3.13 9.79
C PHE A 168 -11.46 2.74 10.27
N ALA A 169 -10.43 3.40 9.76
CA ALA A 169 -9.04 3.15 10.12
C ALA A 169 -8.24 4.45 10.33
N ARG A 170 -8.89 5.49 10.85
CA ARG A 170 -8.30 6.83 11.00
C ARG A 170 -7.18 6.94 12.05
N ASP A 171 -7.07 5.95 12.92
CA ASP A 171 -6.05 5.82 13.96
C ASP A 171 -5.87 4.35 14.35
N LEU A 172 -4.84 4.07 15.15
CA LEU A 172 -4.50 2.71 15.60
C LEU A 172 -5.66 2.02 16.34
N SER A 173 -6.49 2.75 17.08
CA SER A 173 -7.62 2.16 17.81
C SER A 173 -8.73 1.68 16.86
N HIS A 174 -8.97 2.43 15.79
CA HIS A 174 -9.95 2.05 14.77
C HIS A 174 -9.42 0.90 13.91
N LEU A 175 -8.14 0.94 13.53
CA LEU A 175 -7.50 -0.16 12.79
C LEU A 175 -7.51 -1.45 13.62
N GLU A 176 -7.16 -1.39 14.91
CA GLU A 176 -7.22 -2.53 15.82
C GLU A 176 -8.62 -3.11 15.92
N LYS A 177 -9.65 -2.24 16.12
CA LYS A 177 -11.06 -2.67 16.15
C LYS A 177 -11.42 -3.42 14.88
N LEU A 178 -11.03 -2.89 13.71
CA LEU A 178 -11.32 -3.49 12.42
C LEU A 178 -10.64 -4.86 12.26
N ILE A 179 -9.33 -4.95 12.44
CA ILE A 179 -8.57 -6.19 12.29
C ILE A 179 -9.10 -7.28 13.25
N LYS A 180 -9.35 -6.93 14.51
CA LYS A 180 -9.90 -7.87 15.50
C LYS A 180 -11.31 -8.30 15.18
N SER A 181 -12.16 -7.43 14.64
CA SER A 181 -13.54 -7.76 14.27
C SER A 181 -13.61 -8.67 13.04
N VAL A 182 -12.74 -8.47 12.07
CA VAL A 182 -12.63 -9.36 10.90
C VAL A 182 -12.14 -10.75 11.31
N ASN A 183 -11.19 -10.82 12.23
CA ASN A 183 -10.68 -12.06 12.83
C ASN A 183 -10.26 -13.12 11.81
N SER A 184 -9.49 -12.72 10.79
CA SER A 184 -8.95 -13.62 9.77
C SER A 184 -7.41 -13.56 9.74
N PRO A 185 -6.70 -14.70 9.63
CA PRO A 185 -5.25 -14.72 9.48
C PRO A 185 -4.76 -14.13 8.16
N TRP A 186 -5.65 -13.98 7.18
CA TRP A 186 -5.39 -13.42 5.86
C TRP A 186 -5.61 -11.91 5.78
N VAL A 187 -6.02 -11.28 6.89
CA VAL A 187 -6.19 -9.82 7.01
C VAL A 187 -5.28 -9.33 8.12
N LYS A 188 -4.30 -8.52 7.79
CA LYS A 188 -3.28 -8.04 8.73
C LYS A 188 -3.14 -6.53 8.66
N ALA A 189 -2.61 -5.97 9.74
CA ALA A 189 -2.32 -4.56 9.83
C ALA A 189 -1.02 -4.21 9.11
N GLY A 190 -1.04 -3.15 8.30
CA GLY A 190 0.10 -2.40 7.82
C GLY A 190 0.37 -1.18 8.68
N LEU A 191 1.56 -0.63 8.59
CA LEU A 191 1.99 0.56 9.31
C LEU A 191 2.46 1.64 8.32
N ASP A 192 1.73 2.74 8.23
CA ASP A 192 2.24 3.95 7.58
C ASP A 192 2.88 4.85 8.64
N LEU A 193 4.19 5.06 8.54
CA LEU A 193 4.95 5.85 9.52
C LEU A 193 4.55 7.32 9.52
N ILE A 194 4.05 7.85 8.40
CA ILE A 194 3.58 9.24 8.32
C ILE A 194 2.23 9.39 9.01
N GLN A 195 1.31 8.43 8.85
CA GLN A 195 0.02 8.46 9.53
C GLN A 195 0.19 8.24 11.03
N ALA A 196 1.02 7.30 11.46
CA ALA A 196 1.33 7.10 12.87
C ALA A 196 1.91 8.37 13.52
N GLU A 197 2.83 9.06 12.83
CA GLU A 197 3.36 10.34 13.32
C GLU A 197 2.28 11.44 13.39
N ASN A 198 1.38 11.52 12.39
CA ASN A 198 0.27 12.46 12.40
C ASN A 198 -0.69 12.24 13.59
N ASN A 199 -0.85 10.98 14.01
CA ASN A 199 -1.68 10.57 15.13
C ASN A 199 -0.92 10.58 16.47
N ALA A 200 0.37 10.94 16.49
CA ALA A 200 1.26 10.85 17.66
C ALA A 200 1.34 9.43 18.27
N GLU A 201 1.30 8.42 17.40
CA GLU A 201 1.37 7.01 17.75
C GLU A 201 2.79 6.46 17.58
N THR A 202 3.13 5.42 18.35
CA THR A 202 4.46 4.82 18.31
C THR A 202 4.44 3.43 17.67
N ILE A 203 5.57 3.02 17.09
CA ILE A 203 5.74 1.64 16.57
C ILE A 203 5.55 0.62 17.70
N SER A 204 6.04 0.95 18.91
CA SER A 204 5.85 0.10 20.09
C SER A 204 4.38 -0.10 20.45
N ASP A 205 3.56 0.97 20.41
CA ASP A 205 2.11 0.86 20.63
C ASP A 205 1.45 -0.01 19.56
N PHE A 206 1.79 0.22 18.28
CA PHE A 206 1.30 -0.60 17.18
C PHE A 206 1.64 -2.08 17.40
N CYS A 207 2.92 -2.40 17.64
CA CYS A 207 3.37 -3.78 17.79
C CYS A 207 2.78 -4.46 19.03
N SER A 208 2.55 -3.73 20.13
CA SER A 208 1.93 -4.26 21.33
C SER A 208 0.48 -4.69 21.13
N ARG A 209 -0.23 -4.03 20.22
CA ARG A 209 -1.67 -4.21 19.97
C ARG A 209 -1.97 -5.16 18.82
N LEU A 210 -1.15 -5.11 17.75
CA LEU A 210 -1.39 -5.77 16.48
C LEU A 210 -0.27 -6.73 16.06
N GLY A 211 0.83 -6.78 16.81
CA GLY A 211 2.04 -7.53 16.41
C GLY A 211 2.88 -6.76 15.39
N LEU A 212 3.88 -7.42 14.81
CA LEU A 212 4.67 -6.82 13.73
C LEU A 212 3.78 -6.52 12.53
N PRO A 213 3.97 -5.34 11.87
CA PRO A 213 3.20 -5.00 10.68
C PRO A 213 3.45 -6.00 9.55
N ALA A 214 2.43 -6.29 8.76
CA ALA A 214 2.56 -7.13 7.57
C ALA A 214 3.21 -6.39 6.39
N HIS A 215 3.14 -5.08 6.40
CA HIS A 215 3.80 -4.18 5.46
C HIS A 215 4.03 -2.83 6.11
N VAL A 216 5.01 -2.07 5.62
CA VAL A 216 5.33 -0.73 6.15
C VAL A 216 5.47 0.25 5.00
N HIS A 217 4.77 1.37 5.10
CA HIS A 217 4.98 2.55 4.28
C HIS A 217 5.82 3.59 5.02
N PHE A 218 6.74 4.21 4.31
CA PHE A 218 7.53 5.29 4.87
C PHE A 218 7.90 6.34 3.82
N ALA A 219 8.17 7.54 4.28
CA ALA A 219 8.74 8.64 3.52
C ALA A 219 9.40 9.61 4.49
N ASP A 220 10.05 10.64 3.98
CA ASP A 220 10.33 11.83 4.79
C ASP A 220 9.12 12.78 4.76
N ARG A 221 9.08 13.76 5.65
CA ARG A 221 7.95 14.67 5.80
C ARG A 221 8.41 16.09 6.03
N LYS A 222 7.73 17.03 5.40
CA LYS A 222 7.88 18.47 5.66
C LYS A 222 6.50 19.10 5.87
N GLU A 223 5.91 19.70 4.85
CA GLU A 223 4.49 20.13 4.85
C GLU A 223 3.57 19.00 4.37
N GLY A 224 4.15 17.96 3.75
CA GLY A 224 3.54 16.74 3.25
C GLY A 224 4.62 15.68 3.07
N TYR A 225 4.40 14.71 2.20
CA TYR A 225 5.42 13.72 1.87
C TYR A 225 6.64 14.39 1.22
N ALA A 226 7.85 13.97 1.59
CA ALA A 226 9.10 14.45 1.06
C ALA A 226 10.05 13.30 0.70
N ALA A 227 10.94 13.53 -0.25
CA ALA A 227 12.04 12.60 -0.52
C ALA A 227 12.96 12.52 0.70
N LEU A 228 13.59 11.36 0.90
CA LEU A 228 14.42 11.10 2.08
C LEU A 228 15.55 12.12 2.21
N GLY A 229 15.68 12.70 3.41
CA GLY A 229 16.65 13.74 3.73
C GLY A 229 16.26 15.16 3.25
N LYS A 230 15.05 15.34 2.76
CA LYS A 230 14.50 16.63 2.34
C LYS A 230 13.46 17.19 3.31
N GLY A 231 13.04 16.40 4.28
CA GLY A 231 12.13 16.76 5.36
C GLY A 231 12.82 16.87 6.71
N ASP A 232 12.00 16.82 7.75
CA ASP A 232 12.40 16.91 9.17
C ASP A 232 11.89 15.72 10.00
N PHE A 233 11.28 14.71 9.36
CA PHE A 233 10.80 13.52 10.05
C PHE A 233 11.95 12.56 10.39
N ALA A 234 12.00 12.11 11.65
CA ALA A 234 13.04 11.22 12.15
C ALA A 234 12.88 9.75 11.69
N PHE A 235 12.52 9.53 10.41
CA PHE A 235 12.21 8.20 9.87
C PHE A 235 13.35 7.19 10.03
N ALA A 236 14.61 7.62 9.99
CA ALA A 236 15.76 6.73 10.20
C ALA A 236 15.71 6.04 11.59
N GLY A 237 15.37 6.77 12.63
CA GLY A 237 15.18 6.20 13.97
C GLY A 237 14.00 5.24 14.03
N ARG A 238 12.93 5.51 13.26
CA ARG A 238 11.78 4.60 13.15
C ARG A 238 12.15 3.29 12.42
N LEU A 239 12.98 3.36 11.38
CA LEU A 239 13.46 2.16 10.69
C LEU A 239 14.37 1.32 11.60
N GLU A 240 15.25 1.96 12.39
CA GLU A 240 16.08 1.27 13.40
C GLU A 240 15.21 0.60 14.49
N GLU A 241 14.14 1.26 14.93
CA GLU A 241 13.18 0.70 15.90
C GLU A 241 12.48 -0.56 15.34
N LEU A 242 11.99 -0.50 14.09
CA LEU A 242 11.40 -1.66 13.41
C LEU A 242 12.38 -2.85 13.33
N GLU A 243 13.63 -2.57 12.96
CA GLU A 243 14.67 -3.61 12.88
C GLU A 243 14.96 -4.24 14.26
N GLN A 244 15.03 -3.41 15.33
CA GLN A 244 15.22 -3.87 16.71
C GLN A 244 14.04 -4.72 17.20
N LEU A 245 12.82 -4.41 16.77
CA LEU A 245 11.62 -5.21 17.06
C LEU A 245 11.54 -6.51 16.24
N GLY A 246 12.48 -6.72 15.32
CA GLY A 246 12.59 -7.95 14.52
C GLY A 246 11.87 -7.92 13.18
N TYR A 247 11.46 -6.74 12.69
CA TYR A 247 10.92 -6.62 11.33
C TYR A 247 12.02 -6.89 10.30
N LYS A 248 11.75 -7.78 9.34
CA LYS A 248 12.74 -8.24 8.35
C LYS A 248 12.21 -8.21 6.91
N ASP A 249 10.96 -7.87 6.74
CA ASP A 249 10.30 -7.84 5.43
C ASP A 249 10.66 -6.57 4.66
N THR A 250 10.19 -6.47 3.43
CA THR A 250 10.32 -5.25 2.62
C THR A 250 9.46 -4.14 3.18
N ILE A 251 9.93 -2.92 3.00
CA ILE A 251 9.19 -1.69 3.30
C ILE A 251 9.08 -0.85 2.03
N SER A 252 7.97 -0.16 1.85
CA SER A 252 7.75 0.66 0.66
C SER A 252 8.02 2.12 0.92
N LEU A 253 8.88 2.70 0.09
CA LEU A 253 9.02 4.14 -0.03
C LEU A 253 7.77 4.68 -0.73
N SER A 254 6.94 5.37 0.03
CA SER A 254 5.61 5.83 -0.37
C SER A 254 5.59 7.35 -0.51
N LEU A 255 5.87 7.85 -1.72
CA LEU A 255 5.87 9.29 -2.01
C LEU A 255 4.52 9.70 -2.60
N TRP A 256 3.73 10.45 -1.82
CA TRP A 256 2.43 10.95 -2.23
C TRP A 256 2.45 12.46 -2.45
N GLY A 257 1.84 12.92 -3.52
CA GLY A 257 1.64 14.34 -3.82
C GLY A 257 1.91 14.68 -5.27
N ALA A 258 1.22 15.72 -5.75
CA ALA A 258 1.28 16.17 -7.15
C ALA A 258 2.69 16.62 -7.57
N ASP A 259 3.51 17.08 -6.63
CA ASP A 259 4.87 17.56 -6.92
C ASP A 259 5.78 16.44 -7.43
N PHE A 260 5.53 15.20 -6.99
CA PHE A 260 6.30 14.04 -7.44
C PHE A 260 5.97 13.62 -8.88
N TYR A 261 4.76 13.90 -9.37
CA TYR A 261 4.36 13.55 -10.74
C TYR A 261 5.14 14.32 -11.82
N LYS A 262 5.72 15.47 -11.46
CA LYS A 262 6.47 16.28 -12.41
C LYS A 262 7.87 15.75 -12.67
N ASP A 263 8.56 15.37 -11.62
CA ASP A 263 9.92 14.81 -11.68
C ASP A 263 10.12 13.73 -10.61
N PRO A 264 9.50 12.53 -10.81
CA PRO A 264 9.63 11.44 -9.86
C PRO A 264 11.06 10.88 -9.79
N ASP A 265 11.86 11.03 -10.85
CA ASP A 265 13.23 10.55 -10.91
C ASP A 265 14.17 11.38 -10.01
N GLU A 266 13.99 12.71 -9.94
CA GLU A 266 14.74 13.56 -9.00
C GLU A 266 14.46 13.14 -7.55
N ALA A 267 13.19 12.93 -7.20
CA ALA A 267 12.80 12.50 -5.86
C ALA A 267 13.38 11.13 -5.51
N LEU A 268 13.30 10.17 -6.44
CA LEU A 268 13.84 8.82 -6.24
C LEU A 268 15.37 8.84 -6.14
N ARG A 269 16.06 9.65 -6.93
CA ARG A 269 17.51 9.84 -6.85
C ARG A 269 17.93 10.39 -5.50
N ALA A 270 17.23 11.40 -4.98
CA ALA A 270 17.49 11.93 -3.64
C ALA A 270 17.35 10.84 -2.57
N CYS A 271 16.32 10.00 -2.65
CA CYS A 271 16.14 8.85 -1.76
C CYS A 271 17.28 7.83 -1.91
N ALA A 272 17.71 7.52 -3.14
CA ALA A 272 18.81 6.59 -3.39
C ALA A 272 20.13 7.10 -2.82
N ASP A 273 20.40 8.40 -2.95
CA ASP A 273 21.59 9.04 -2.39
C ASP A 273 21.58 9.00 -0.85
N TRP A 274 20.42 9.18 -0.22
CA TRP A 274 20.30 9.07 1.23
C TRP A 274 20.81 7.72 1.75
N PHE A 275 20.50 6.61 1.06
CA PHE A 275 21.01 5.27 1.42
C PHE A 275 22.52 5.13 1.18
N ARG A 276 23.08 5.75 0.12
CA ARG A 276 24.53 5.66 -0.21
C ARG A 276 25.43 6.30 0.83
N PHE A 277 24.98 7.36 1.50
CA PHE A 277 25.79 8.09 2.50
C PHE A 277 25.70 7.48 3.90
N ARG A 278 24.96 6.40 4.08
CA ARG A 278 24.73 5.74 5.39
C ARG A 278 25.08 4.25 5.40
N SER A 279 25.41 3.67 4.25
CA SER A 279 25.88 2.28 4.09
C SER A 279 27.38 2.11 4.44
#